data_fc487ef87fc5220b98dc136cbbf1e9d0
#
_entry.id   fc487ef87fc5220b98dc136cbbf1e9d0
#
_cell.length_a   1.000
_cell.length_b   1.000
_cell.length_c   1.000
_cell.angle_alpha   90.00
_cell.angle_beta   90.00
_cell.angle_gamma   90.00
#
_symmetry.space_group_name_H-M   'P 1'
#
loop_
_entity.id
_entity.type
_entity.pdbx_description
1 polymer ?
#
loop_
_entity_poly.entity_id
_entity_poly.type
_entity_poly.pdbx_seq_one_letter_code
_entity_poly.pdbx_strand_id
1 'polypeptide(L)'
;MKTLKMFWRDMRIGTLRHMGRFLVVPVVVFLMSSGLATYIAQLYGEGVINGHGTAVDYYMYIMQGMYIYKFTPESEFVIPISWFMLHIGMAYITAYYPYKDYNEYGTAVFLASGSRRKWWVAKILWCMVSVALYYLIIALSCVAVAYAHGADIRAGWSVDIMQGMFGDSVKYVSGKDVWLITVILPFAVSVMLTELQMLLSFLLTPVVSFAATCGIYIISAYYTCWWLAGNYTMWIRSSYIDYEGIRPDSGMLLAVFGIVSVLITGLLYFREKDVLGTRSL
;
A
#
# COMPACT_ATOMS: atom_id res chain seq x y z
N MET A 1 -23.08 14.17 -11.34
CA MET A 1 -23.91 13.78 -10.19
C MET A 1 -24.09 12.28 -9.95
N LYS A 2 -24.39 11.43 -10.96
CA LYS A 2 -24.63 9.97 -10.75
C LYS A 2 -23.38 9.20 -10.29
N THR A 3 -22.18 9.46 -10.86
CA THR A 3 -20.92 8.81 -10.45
C THR A 3 -20.59 9.07 -8.98
N LEU A 4 -20.73 10.33 -8.51
CA LEU A 4 -20.46 10.70 -7.13
C LEU A 4 -21.43 10.03 -6.14
N LYS A 5 -22.71 9.88 -6.51
CA LYS A 5 -23.69 9.15 -5.69
C LYS A 5 -23.31 7.66 -5.57
N MET A 6 -22.83 7.03 -6.66
CA MET A 6 -22.34 5.65 -6.63
C MET A 6 -21.08 5.51 -5.77
N PHE A 7 -20.14 6.41 -5.94
CA PHE A 7 -18.92 6.45 -5.10
C PHE A 7 -19.27 6.54 -3.60
N TRP A 8 -20.16 7.45 -3.20
CA TRP A 8 -20.58 7.55 -1.79
C TRP A 8 -21.28 6.30 -1.28
N ARG A 9 -22.11 5.64 -2.12
CA ARG A 9 -22.69 4.35 -1.80
C ARG A 9 -21.58 3.31 -1.56
N ASP A 10 -20.60 3.26 -2.44
CA ASP A 10 -19.47 2.32 -2.37
C ASP A 10 -18.62 2.58 -1.12
N MET A 11 -18.36 3.82 -0.78
CA MET A 11 -17.69 4.18 0.48
C MET A 11 -18.48 3.71 1.70
N ARG A 12 -19.80 3.92 1.71
CA ARG A 12 -20.65 3.51 2.83
C ARG A 12 -20.71 2.00 2.99
N ILE A 13 -20.91 1.26 1.90
CA ILE A 13 -21.11 -0.19 1.94
C ILE A 13 -19.77 -0.93 1.93
N GLY A 14 -18.84 -0.55 1.06
CA GLY A 14 -17.57 -1.25 0.86
C GLY A 14 -16.51 -0.94 1.92
N THR A 15 -16.54 0.27 2.48
CA THR A 15 -15.52 0.72 3.46
C THR A 15 -16.11 0.92 4.85
N LEU A 16 -17.02 1.88 5.03
CA LEU A 16 -17.49 2.27 6.37
C LEU A 16 -18.22 1.13 7.11
N ARG A 17 -19.05 0.36 6.41
CA ARG A 17 -19.74 -0.81 7.02
C ARG A 17 -18.76 -1.90 7.47
N HIS A 18 -17.56 -1.92 6.93
CA HIS A 18 -16.53 -2.91 7.20
C HIS A 18 -15.28 -2.31 7.88
N MET A 19 -15.41 -1.13 8.52
CA MET A 19 -14.29 -0.47 9.22
C MET A 19 -13.60 -1.36 10.25
N GLY A 20 -14.30 -2.33 10.84
CA GLY A 20 -13.67 -3.29 11.75
C GLY A 20 -12.51 -4.07 11.14
N ARG A 21 -12.46 -4.25 9.82
CA ARG A 21 -11.32 -4.89 9.14
C ARG A 21 -10.05 -4.03 9.17
N PHE A 22 -10.20 -2.72 9.26
CA PHE A 22 -9.07 -1.80 9.35
C PHE A 22 -8.40 -1.81 10.72
N LEU A 23 -9.06 -2.38 11.76
CA LEU A 23 -8.48 -2.51 13.11
C LEU A 23 -7.23 -3.42 13.13
N VAL A 24 -7.05 -4.27 12.13
CA VAL A 24 -5.82 -5.05 12.00
C VAL A 24 -4.58 -4.15 11.83
N VAL A 25 -4.74 -2.98 11.22
CA VAL A 25 -3.63 -2.06 10.96
C VAL A 25 -3.01 -1.51 12.25
N PRO A 26 -3.76 -0.88 13.18
CA PRO A 26 -3.19 -0.44 14.46
C PRO A 26 -2.55 -1.56 15.26
N VAL A 27 -3.11 -2.77 15.20
CA VAL A 27 -2.54 -3.94 15.89
C VAL A 27 -1.18 -4.32 15.29
N VAL A 28 -1.09 -4.42 13.97
CA VAL A 28 0.18 -4.72 13.28
C VAL A 28 1.21 -3.61 13.55
N VAL A 29 0.81 -2.34 13.43
CA VAL A 29 1.70 -1.20 13.69
C VAL A 29 2.22 -1.24 15.12
N PHE A 30 1.36 -1.44 16.12
CA PHE A 30 1.75 -1.52 17.53
C PHE A 30 2.75 -2.65 17.78
N LEU A 31 2.45 -3.87 17.32
CA LEU A 31 3.30 -5.03 17.52
C LEU A 31 4.67 -4.87 16.84
N MET A 32 4.68 -4.35 15.62
CA MET A 32 5.92 -4.21 14.85
C MET A 32 6.78 -3.03 15.29
N SER A 33 6.18 -1.98 15.84
CA SER A 33 6.90 -0.81 16.35
C SER A 33 7.61 -1.04 17.69
N SER A 34 7.28 -2.11 18.40
CA SER A 34 7.90 -2.42 19.71
C SER A 34 9.42 -2.59 19.60
N GLY A 35 9.91 -3.19 18.50
CA GLY A 35 11.34 -3.33 18.25
C GLY A 35 12.06 -1.99 18.13
N LEU A 36 11.48 -1.05 17.38
CA LEU A 36 12.03 0.31 17.25
C LEU A 36 12.01 1.05 18.59
N ALA A 37 10.90 0.97 19.34
CA ALA A 37 10.79 1.62 20.64
C ALA A 37 11.86 1.12 21.61
N THR A 38 12.12 -0.19 21.64
CA THR A 38 13.18 -0.79 22.47
C THR A 38 14.57 -0.28 22.03
N TYR A 39 14.83 -0.26 20.74
CA TYR A 39 16.11 0.24 20.20
C TYR A 39 16.35 1.72 20.55
N ILE A 40 15.34 2.57 20.35
CA ILE A 40 15.42 4.00 20.73
C ILE A 40 15.65 4.17 22.23
N ALA A 41 14.94 3.40 23.06
CA ALA A 41 15.10 3.45 24.53
C ALA A 41 16.51 3.05 24.94
N GLN A 42 17.12 2.07 24.30
CA GLN A 42 18.51 1.67 24.53
C GLN A 42 19.48 2.80 24.16
N LEU A 43 19.40 3.36 22.96
CA LEU A 43 20.26 4.45 22.52
C LEU A 43 20.15 5.71 23.40
N TYR A 44 18.93 6.00 23.88
CA TYR A 44 18.70 7.09 24.81
C TYR A 44 19.33 6.79 26.17
N GLY A 45 19.19 5.58 26.69
CA GLY A 45 19.82 5.16 27.94
C GLY A 45 21.36 5.15 27.90
N GLU A 46 21.94 4.87 26.75
CA GLU A 46 23.39 4.93 26.51
C GLU A 46 23.91 6.36 26.25
N GLY A 47 23.02 7.36 26.18
CA GLY A 47 23.38 8.75 25.92
C GLY A 47 23.82 9.02 24.45
N VAL A 48 23.52 8.12 23.53
CA VAL A 48 23.87 8.25 22.11
C VAL A 48 22.96 9.25 21.42
N ILE A 49 21.68 9.32 21.82
CA ILE A 49 20.69 10.25 21.31
C ILE A 49 20.05 11.07 22.41
N ASN A 50 19.61 12.30 22.09
CA ASN A 50 19.01 13.24 23.04
C ASN A 50 17.48 13.26 23.02
N GLY A 51 16.81 12.24 22.45
CA GLY A 51 15.36 12.19 22.37
C GLY A 51 14.82 10.82 22.00
N HIS A 52 13.49 10.69 22.00
CA HIS A 52 12.80 9.42 21.73
C HIS A 52 12.37 9.26 20.26
N GLY A 53 12.99 10.00 19.35
CA GLY A 53 12.67 9.96 17.93
C GLY A 53 11.40 10.74 17.56
N THR A 54 10.84 10.46 16.39
CA THR A 54 9.66 11.13 15.84
C THR A 54 8.65 10.14 15.32
N ALA A 55 7.39 10.56 15.14
CA ALA A 55 6.35 9.72 14.53
C ALA A 55 6.71 9.28 13.10
N VAL A 56 7.51 10.06 12.36
CA VAL A 56 8.00 9.72 11.03
C VAL A 56 8.99 8.56 11.08
N ASP A 57 9.84 8.48 12.11
CA ASP A 57 10.79 7.38 12.29
C ASP A 57 10.05 6.04 12.44
N TYR A 58 8.95 6.02 13.21
CA TYR A 58 8.09 4.84 13.34
C TYR A 58 7.46 4.45 12.01
N TYR A 59 6.97 5.42 11.24
CA TYR A 59 6.40 5.16 9.92
C TYR A 59 7.44 4.59 8.95
N MET A 60 8.63 5.20 8.88
CA MET A 60 9.73 4.74 8.03
C MET A 60 10.16 3.31 8.41
N TYR A 61 10.26 3.02 9.70
CA TYR A 61 10.63 1.70 10.19
C TYR A 61 9.68 0.59 9.74
N ILE A 62 8.37 0.79 9.86
CA ILE A 62 7.40 -0.24 9.47
C ILE A 62 7.26 -0.40 7.96
N MET A 63 7.48 0.68 7.22
CA MET A 63 7.36 0.71 5.75
C MET A 63 8.69 0.46 5.03
N GLN A 64 9.77 0.16 5.76
CA GLN A 64 11.12 0.02 5.18
C GLN A 64 11.21 -1.05 4.09
N GLY A 65 10.52 -2.17 4.27
CA GLY A 65 10.73 -3.36 3.46
C GLY A 65 12.00 -4.11 3.86
N MET A 66 12.80 -4.50 2.89
CA MET A 66 14.09 -5.17 3.09
C MET A 66 15.13 -4.69 2.08
N TYR A 67 16.41 -4.80 2.45
CA TYR A 67 17.52 -4.57 1.54
C TYR A 67 17.47 -5.48 0.30
N ILE A 68 18.28 -5.16 -0.71
CA ILE A 68 18.41 -5.97 -1.90
C ILE A 68 18.94 -7.36 -1.50
N TYR A 69 18.12 -8.38 -1.75
CA TYR A 69 18.52 -9.75 -1.46
C TYR A 69 19.47 -10.26 -2.55
N LYS A 70 20.67 -10.69 -2.11
CA LYS A 70 21.65 -11.35 -2.98
C LYS A 70 21.75 -12.81 -2.56
N PHE A 71 21.39 -13.69 -3.48
CA PHE A 71 21.50 -15.12 -3.22
C PHE A 71 22.98 -15.52 -3.09
N THR A 72 23.34 -16.04 -1.92
CA THR A 72 24.61 -16.71 -1.66
C THR A 72 24.31 -18.03 -0.94
N PRO A 73 25.20 -19.04 -0.99
CA PRO A 73 24.95 -20.32 -0.32
C PRO A 73 24.66 -20.21 1.19
N GLU A 74 25.09 -19.11 1.80
CA GLU A 74 24.95 -18.84 3.24
C GLU A 74 23.81 -17.85 3.55
N SER A 75 23.15 -17.26 2.51
CA SER A 75 22.12 -16.27 2.72
C SER A 75 20.75 -16.92 2.93
N GLU A 76 20.08 -16.56 4.02
CA GLU A 76 18.68 -16.92 4.26
C GLU A 76 17.76 -15.83 3.76
N PHE A 77 16.74 -16.21 2.98
CA PHE A 77 15.69 -15.28 2.58
C PHE A 77 14.62 -15.15 3.66
N VAL A 78 14.49 -13.95 4.23
CA VAL A 78 13.46 -13.63 5.23
C VAL A 78 12.55 -12.53 4.70
N ILE A 79 11.25 -12.82 4.60
CA ILE A 79 10.27 -11.82 4.17
C ILE A 79 10.16 -10.71 5.24
N PRO A 80 10.16 -9.42 4.85
CA PRO A 80 9.97 -8.31 5.78
C PRO A 80 8.52 -8.28 6.29
N ILE A 81 8.29 -8.86 7.47
CA ILE A 81 6.95 -9.19 7.99
C ILE A 81 6.07 -7.94 8.13
N SER A 82 6.58 -6.83 8.68
CA SER A 82 5.81 -5.59 8.87
C SER A 82 5.27 -5.04 7.56
N TRP A 83 6.16 -4.83 6.60
CA TRP A 83 5.83 -4.37 5.27
C TRP A 83 4.84 -5.32 4.55
N PHE A 84 5.12 -6.64 4.60
CA PHE A 84 4.29 -7.65 3.95
C PHE A 84 2.88 -7.70 4.53
N MET A 85 2.74 -7.72 5.87
CA MET A 85 1.44 -7.75 6.54
C MET A 85 0.60 -6.52 6.21
N LEU A 86 1.20 -5.33 6.15
CA LEU A 86 0.48 -4.12 5.80
C LEU A 86 -0.03 -4.15 4.35
N HIS A 87 0.79 -4.57 3.41
CA HIS A 87 0.39 -4.61 1.99
C HIS A 87 -0.62 -5.72 1.69
N ILE A 88 -0.47 -6.90 2.30
CA ILE A 88 -1.46 -7.98 2.19
C ILE A 88 -2.76 -7.63 2.90
N GLY A 89 -2.69 -6.97 4.05
CA GLY A 89 -3.87 -6.48 4.77
C GLY A 89 -4.72 -5.54 3.90
N MET A 90 -4.07 -4.62 3.19
CA MET A 90 -4.72 -3.73 2.23
C MET A 90 -5.36 -4.51 1.07
N ALA A 91 -4.60 -5.43 0.46
CA ALA A 91 -5.08 -6.29 -0.61
C ALA A 91 -6.30 -7.12 -0.17
N TYR A 92 -6.30 -7.67 1.05
CA TYR A 92 -7.41 -8.41 1.62
C TYR A 92 -8.67 -7.57 1.83
N ILE A 93 -8.52 -6.35 2.37
CA ILE A 93 -9.66 -5.46 2.64
C ILE A 93 -10.37 -5.06 1.35
N THR A 94 -9.62 -4.86 0.27
CA THR A 94 -10.15 -4.39 -1.02
C THR A 94 -10.57 -5.50 -1.98
N ALA A 95 -10.17 -6.77 -1.74
CA ALA A 95 -10.32 -7.88 -2.69
C ALA A 95 -11.78 -8.19 -3.08
N TYR A 96 -12.69 -8.18 -2.12
CA TYR A 96 -13.98 -8.86 -2.29
C TYR A 96 -15.13 -7.94 -2.64
N TYR A 97 -15.12 -6.69 -2.16
CA TYR A 97 -16.28 -5.79 -2.26
C TYR A 97 -16.70 -5.49 -3.71
N PRO A 98 -15.82 -5.10 -4.65
CA PRO A 98 -16.24 -4.75 -6.01
C PRO A 98 -16.89 -5.93 -6.74
N TYR A 99 -16.34 -7.12 -6.59
CA TYR A 99 -16.86 -8.35 -7.19
C TYR A 99 -18.23 -8.73 -6.60
N LYS A 100 -18.37 -8.65 -5.29
CA LYS A 100 -19.64 -8.91 -4.60
C LYS A 100 -20.72 -7.93 -5.02
N ASP A 101 -20.41 -6.64 -5.04
CA ASP A 101 -21.34 -5.60 -5.49
C ASP A 101 -21.81 -5.81 -6.93
N TYR A 102 -20.90 -6.24 -7.80
CA TYR A 102 -21.26 -6.57 -9.19
C TYR A 102 -22.23 -7.73 -9.28
N ASN A 103 -21.97 -8.83 -8.58
CA ASN A 103 -22.77 -10.05 -8.69
C ASN A 103 -24.13 -9.96 -7.96
N GLU A 104 -24.20 -9.27 -6.82
CA GLU A 104 -25.43 -9.16 -6.03
C GLU A 104 -26.34 -8.01 -6.49
N TYR A 105 -25.76 -6.86 -6.84
CA TYR A 105 -26.50 -5.63 -7.10
C TYR A 105 -26.23 -5.05 -8.50
N GLY A 106 -25.35 -5.65 -9.29
CA GLY A 106 -24.85 -5.07 -10.54
C GLY A 106 -25.97 -4.66 -11.48
N THR A 107 -26.96 -5.54 -11.73
CA THR A 107 -28.09 -5.25 -12.62
C THR A 107 -28.89 -4.03 -12.14
N ALA A 108 -29.26 -4.00 -10.86
CA ALA A 108 -30.02 -2.88 -10.29
C ALA A 108 -29.20 -1.57 -10.32
N VAL A 109 -27.90 -1.64 -10.07
CA VAL A 109 -27.02 -0.48 -10.09
C VAL A 109 -26.80 0.05 -11.52
N PHE A 110 -26.70 -0.83 -12.51
CA PHE A 110 -26.56 -0.42 -13.89
C PHE A 110 -27.86 0.23 -14.41
N LEU A 111 -29.01 -0.32 -14.06
CA LEU A 111 -30.31 0.30 -14.38
C LEU A 111 -30.45 1.68 -13.74
N ALA A 112 -30.10 1.82 -12.48
CA ALA A 112 -30.17 3.10 -11.76
C ALA A 112 -29.14 4.14 -12.26
N SER A 113 -27.94 3.69 -12.63
CA SER A 113 -26.87 4.57 -13.11
C SER A 113 -27.04 5.00 -14.56
N GLY A 114 -27.63 4.15 -15.40
CA GLY A 114 -27.76 4.32 -16.83
C GLY A 114 -26.41 4.24 -17.58
N SER A 115 -25.30 3.84 -16.94
CA SER A 115 -23.99 3.76 -17.60
C SER A 115 -22.98 2.90 -16.82
N ARG A 116 -22.51 1.84 -17.47
CA ARG A 116 -21.45 0.93 -16.96
C ARG A 116 -20.13 1.67 -16.77
N ARG A 117 -19.81 2.63 -17.63
CA ARG A 117 -18.59 3.46 -17.50
C ARG A 117 -18.57 4.26 -16.19
N LYS A 118 -19.72 4.85 -15.81
CA LYS A 118 -19.84 5.61 -14.56
C LYS A 118 -19.66 4.70 -13.33
N TRP A 119 -20.14 3.47 -13.40
CA TRP A 119 -19.96 2.48 -12.35
C TRP A 119 -18.48 2.10 -12.20
N TRP A 120 -17.78 1.82 -13.31
CA TRP A 120 -16.35 1.47 -13.26
C TRP A 120 -15.51 2.62 -12.70
N VAL A 121 -15.72 3.84 -13.15
CA VAL A 121 -15.03 5.02 -12.61
C VAL A 121 -15.31 5.20 -11.11
N ALA A 122 -16.54 4.92 -10.64
CA ALA A 122 -16.84 4.97 -9.21
C ALA A 122 -16.04 3.92 -8.42
N LYS A 123 -15.82 2.71 -8.98
CA LYS A 123 -15.00 1.66 -8.36
C LYS A 123 -13.51 2.04 -8.29
N ILE A 124 -12.96 2.62 -9.36
CA ILE A 124 -11.60 3.17 -9.35
C ILE A 124 -11.45 4.21 -8.23
N LEU A 125 -12.35 5.19 -8.16
CA LEU A 125 -12.33 6.21 -7.10
C LEU A 125 -12.47 5.59 -5.71
N TRP A 126 -13.32 4.57 -5.55
CA TRP A 126 -13.45 3.84 -4.30
C TRP A 126 -12.15 3.16 -3.88
N CYS A 127 -11.43 2.50 -4.82
CA CYS A 127 -10.12 1.91 -4.56
C CYS A 127 -9.12 2.95 -4.08
N MET A 128 -8.96 4.06 -4.84
CA MET A 128 -8.02 5.14 -4.48
C MET A 128 -8.27 5.68 -3.08
N VAL A 129 -9.53 5.98 -2.75
CA VAL A 129 -9.89 6.55 -1.43
C VAL A 129 -9.77 5.50 -0.32
N SER A 130 -10.04 4.22 -0.59
CA SER A 130 -9.84 3.14 0.38
C SER A 130 -8.36 2.94 0.71
N VAL A 131 -7.48 3.01 -0.29
CA VAL A 131 -6.02 2.97 -0.09
C VAL A 131 -5.56 4.21 0.67
N ALA A 132 -6.05 5.42 0.33
CA ALA A 132 -5.71 6.64 1.05
C ALA A 132 -6.13 6.57 2.53
N LEU A 133 -7.32 6.06 2.81
CA LEU A 133 -7.79 5.84 4.18
C LEU A 133 -6.91 4.83 4.93
N TYR A 134 -6.47 3.75 4.25
CA TYR A 134 -5.59 2.75 4.83
C TYR A 134 -4.23 3.35 5.23
N TYR A 135 -3.60 4.12 4.34
CA TYR A 135 -2.34 4.82 4.64
C TYR A 135 -2.50 5.88 5.75
N LEU A 136 -3.63 6.57 5.78
CA LEU A 136 -3.96 7.48 6.87
C LEU A 136 -4.05 6.76 8.22
N ILE A 137 -4.67 5.57 8.26
CA ILE A 137 -4.76 4.77 9.48
C ILE A 137 -3.36 4.28 9.91
N ILE A 138 -2.49 3.86 8.97
CA ILE A 138 -1.09 3.54 9.29
C ILE A 138 -0.41 4.75 9.93
N ALA A 139 -0.47 5.92 9.30
CA ALA A 139 0.17 7.14 9.79
C ALA A 139 -0.35 7.53 11.19
N LEU A 140 -1.66 7.51 11.39
CA LEU A 140 -2.27 7.81 12.70
C LEU A 140 -1.89 6.77 13.77
N SER A 141 -1.76 5.50 13.40
CA SER A 141 -1.30 4.45 14.30
C SER A 141 0.17 4.66 14.71
N CYS A 142 1.03 5.05 13.76
CA CYS A 142 2.43 5.41 14.04
C CYS A 142 2.52 6.62 14.98
N VAL A 143 1.70 7.65 14.75
CA VAL A 143 1.63 8.82 15.65
C VAL A 143 1.20 8.41 17.06
N ALA A 144 0.20 7.54 17.17
CA ALA A 144 -0.29 7.07 18.48
C ALA A 144 0.76 6.26 19.23
N VAL A 145 1.48 5.35 18.55
CA VAL A 145 2.57 4.56 19.14
C VAL A 145 3.76 5.45 19.52
N ALA A 146 4.17 6.36 18.62
CA ALA A 146 5.24 7.30 18.87
C ALA A 146 4.95 8.17 20.12
N TYR A 147 3.73 8.71 20.20
CA TYR A 147 3.29 9.48 21.37
C TYR A 147 3.33 8.67 22.67
N ALA A 148 2.87 7.40 22.63
CA ALA A 148 2.91 6.51 23.80
C ALA A 148 4.33 6.23 24.31
N HIS A 149 5.34 6.30 23.41
CA HIS A 149 6.78 6.13 23.75
C HIS A 149 7.52 7.45 23.95
N GLY A 150 6.83 8.58 24.06
CA GLY A 150 7.43 9.89 24.34
C GLY A 150 8.17 10.51 23.13
N ALA A 151 7.94 10.02 21.92
CA ALA A 151 8.51 10.57 20.71
C ALA A 151 7.81 11.87 20.25
N ASP A 152 8.53 12.72 19.55
CA ASP A 152 8.03 13.98 19.03
C ASP A 152 7.03 13.79 17.87
N ILE A 153 5.94 14.55 17.90
CA ILE A 153 5.00 14.63 16.77
C ILE A 153 5.40 15.80 15.87
N ARG A 154 6.38 15.56 15.02
CA ARG A 154 6.84 16.54 14.01
C ARG A 154 6.97 15.88 12.64
N ALA A 155 6.87 16.67 11.57
CA ALA A 155 6.95 16.21 10.18
C ALA A 155 8.40 15.98 9.69
N GLY A 156 9.33 15.70 10.58
CA GLY A 156 10.73 15.39 10.27
C GLY A 156 11.13 14.07 10.90
N TRP A 157 12.14 13.42 10.35
CA TRP A 157 12.75 12.23 10.93
C TRP A 157 14.01 12.59 11.74
N SER A 158 14.42 11.67 12.62
CA SER A 158 15.65 11.79 13.40
C SER A 158 16.81 11.19 12.62
N VAL A 159 17.69 12.04 12.10
CA VAL A 159 18.82 11.59 11.26
C VAL A 159 19.68 10.57 12.01
N ASP A 160 20.00 10.83 13.29
CA ASP A 160 20.87 9.97 14.09
C ASP A 160 20.27 8.57 14.27
N ILE A 161 18.96 8.46 14.54
CA ILE A 161 18.26 7.17 14.69
C ILE A 161 18.22 6.43 13.35
N MET A 162 17.85 7.13 12.27
CA MET A 162 17.76 6.54 10.94
C MET A 162 19.13 6.13 10.41
N GLN A 163 20.17 6.90 10.66
CA GLN A 163 21.55 6.57 10.32
C GLN A 163 22.04 5.33 11.09
N GLY A 164 21.75 5.25 12.39
CA GLY A 164 22.09 4.08 13.20
C GLY A 164 21.42 2.78 12.74
N MET A 165 20.20 2.87 12.20
CA MET A 165 19.44 1.71 11.73
C MET A 165 19.74 1.34 10.26
N PHE A 166 19.90 2.32 9.39
CA PHE A 166 19.92 2.13 7.93
C PHE A 166 21.22 2.57 7.26
N GLY A 167 22.19 3.02 8.06
CA GLY A 167 23.50 3.45 7.58
C GLY A 167 23.55 4.89 7.10
N ASP A 168 24.74 5.32 6.69
CA ASP A 168 25.05 6.71 6.37
C ASP A 168 24.32 7.26 5.14
N SER A 169 23.84 6.41 4.25
CA SER A 169 23.16 6.81 3.02
C SER A 169 21.93 7.68 3.28
N VAL A 170 21.20 7.40 4.38
CA VAL A 170 19.96 8.13 4.74
C VAL A 170 20.24 9.61 5.02
N LYS A 171 21.44 9.95 5.52
CA LYS A 171 21.83 11.32 5.87
C LYS A 171 21.88 12.25 4.67
N TYR A 172 22.18 11.73 3.49
CA TYR A 172 22.38 12.51 2.27
C TYR A 172 21.12 12.69 1.43
N VAL A 173 19.99 12.07 1.81
CA VAL A 173 18.74 12.17 1.07
C VAL A 173 18.02 13.46 1.45
N SER A 174 17.60 14.23 0.46
CA SER A 174 16.83 15.45 0.71
C SER A 174 15.47 15.16 1.33
N GLY A 175 14.91 16.09 2.10
CA GLY A 175 13.60 15.91 2.71
C GLY A 175 12.48 15.64 1.71
N LYS A 176 12.53 16.23 0.53
CA LYS A 176 11.56 16.01 -0.54
C LYS A 176 11.65 14.58 -1.09
N ASP A 177 12.87 14.09 -1.27
CA ASP A 177 13.12 12.76 -1.80
C ASP A 177 12.71 11.68 -0.80
N VAL A 178 12.93 11.90 0.51
CA VAL A 178 12.43 11.00 1.55
C VAL A 178 10.91 10.88 1.48
N TRP A 179 10.15 11.99 1.44
CA TRP A 179 8.70 11.95 1.30
C TRP A 179 8.24 11.26 0.00
N LEU A 180 8.98 11.46 -1.08
CA LEU A 180 8.70 10.80 -2.35
C LEU A 180 8.79 9.27 -2.20
N ILE A 181 9.91 8.75 -1.68
CA ILE A 181 10.17 7.31 -1.63
C ILE A 181 9.44 6.60 -0.47
N THR A 182 9.11 7.30 0.61
CA THR A 182 8.46 6.68 1.78
C THR A 182 6.95 6.78 1.77
N VAL A 183 6.36 7.80 1.15
CA VAL A 183 4.91 8.05 1.18
C VAL A 183 4.30 8.04 -0.22
N ILE A 184 4.76 8.94 -1.10
CA ILE A 184 4.09 9.18 -2.39
C ILE A 184 4.18 7.97 -3.31
N LEU A 185 5.38 7.44 -3.50
CA LEU A 185 5.63 6.32 -4.39
C LEU A 185 4.99 5.02 -3.89
N PRO A 186 5.16 4.60 -2.61
CA PRO A 186 4.44 3.45 -2.07
C PRO A 186 2.92 3.57 -2.17
N PHE A 187 2.36 4.75 -1.92
CA PHE A 187 0.94 5.02 -2.08
C PHE A 187 0.48 4.84 -3.53
N ALA A 188 1.15 5.47 -4.49
CA ALA A 188 0.80 5.40 -5.91
C ALA A 188 0.84 3.96 -6.45
N VAL A 189 1.89 3.20 -6.08
CA VAL A 189 2.03 1.79 -6.45
C VAL A 189 0.97 0.92 -5.77
N SER A 190 0.64 1.19 -4.52
CA SER A 190 -0.43 0.48 -3.81
C SER A 190 -1.80 0.71 -4.43
N VAL A 191 -2.09 1.93 -4.88
CA VAL A 191 -3.31 2.24 -5.66
C VAL A 191 -3.33 1.40 -6.93
N MET A 192 -2.25 1.43 -7.71
CA MET A 192 -2.13 0.65 -8.95
C MET A 192 -2.36 -0.85 -8.72
N LEU A 193 -1.69 -1.45 -7.73
CA LEU A 193 -1.83 -2.89 -7.44
C LEU A 193 -3.22 -3.25 -6.95
N THR A 194 -3.86 -2.40 -6.15
CA THR A 194 -5.23 -2.60 -5.68
C THR A 194 -6.24 -2.52 -6.83
N GLU A 195 -6.07 -1.57 -7.75
CA GLU A 195 -6.91 -1.45 -8.94
C GLU A 195 -6.69 -2.62 -9.91
N LEU A 196 -5.44 -3.06 -10.09
CA LEU A 196 -5.11 -4.25 -10.86
C LEU A 196 -5.77 -5.50 -10.25
N GLN A 197 -5.66 -5.68 -8.94
CA GLN A 197 -6.32 -6.77 -8.21
C GLN A 197 -7.84 -6.73 -8.42
N MET A 198 -8.45 -5.54 -8.34
CA MET A 198 -9.88 -5.38 -8.61
C MET A 198 -10.24 -5.81 -10.03
N LEU A 199 -9.50 -5.36 -11.04
CA LEU A 199 -9.73 -5.77 -12.44
C LEU A 199 -9.60 -7.29 -12.61
N LEU A 200 -8.53 -7.88 -12.06
CA LEU A 200 -8.30 -9.32 -12.10
C LEU A 200 -9.41 -10.10 -11.39
N SER A 201 -10.04 -9.55 -10.35
CA SER A 201 -11.15 -10.21 -9.66
C SER A 201 -12.39 -10.41 -10.56
N PHE A 202 -12.59 -9.54 -11.55
CA PHE A 202 -13.66 -9.67 -12.54
C PHE A 202 -13.31 -10.60 -13.72
N LEU A 203 -12.03 -10.74 -14.00
CA LEU A 203 -11.53 -11.64 -15.07
C LEU A 203 -11.39 -13.08 -14.58
N LEU A 204 -11.00 -13.24 -13.33
CA LEU A 204 -10.74 -14.54 -12.68
C LEU A 204 -11.72 -14.73 -11.52
N THR A 205 -11.21 -14.67 -10.30
CA THR A 205 -12.01 -14.66 -9.05
C THR A 205 -11.30 -13.77 -8.01
N PRO A 206 -12.00 -13.29 -6.96
CA PRO A 206 -11.37 -12.51 -5.89
C PRO A 206 -10.23 -13.25 -5.18
N VAL A 207 -10.35 -14.57 -5.00
CA VAL A 207 -9.34 -15.40 -4.34
C VAL A 207 -8.08 -15.49 -5.19
N VAL A 208 -8.23 -15.77 -6.49
CA VAL A 208 -7.09 -15.87 -7.41
C VAL A 208 -6.40 -14.52 -7.60
N SER A 209 -7.16 -13.42 -7.70
CA SER A 209 -6.60 -12.08 -7.82
C SER A 209 -5.83 -11.66 -6.55
N PHE A 210 -6.36 -11.99 -5.38
CA PHE A 210 -5.67 -11.78 -4.10
C PHE A 210 -4.37 -12.59 -4.03
N ALA A 211 -4.41 -13.89 -4.37
CA ALA A 211 -3.22 -14.73 -4.41
C ALA A 211 -2.16 -14.21 -5.40
N ALA A 212 -2.57 -13.71 -6.57
CA ALA A 212 -1.67 -13.09 -7.54
C ALA A 212 -1.01 -11.82 -6.96
N THR A 213 -1.77 -10.98 -6.27
CA THR A 213 -1.21 -9.77 -5.61
C THR A 213 -0.22 -10.15 -4.51
N CYS A 214 -0.53 -11.16 -3.68
CA CYS A 214 0.42 -11.69 -2.69
C CYS A 214 1.69 -12.20 -3.37
N GLY A 215 1.55 -12.92 -4.49
CA GLY A 215 2.69 -13.40 -5.30
C GLY A 215 3.56 -12.26 -5.81
N ILE A 216 2.96 -11.15 -6.29
CA ILE A 216 3.72 -9.96 -6.72
C ILE A 216 4.55 -9.41 -5.56
N TYR A 217 4.00 -9.28 -4.36
CA TYR A 217 4.75 -8.79 -3.19
C TYR A 217 5.87 -9.75 -2.78
N ILE A 218 5.63 -11.07 -2.75
CA ILE A 218 6.65 -12.07 -2.40
C ILE A 218 7.78 -12.07 -3.43
N ILE A 219 7.46 -12.08 -4.72
CA ILE A 219 8.45 -12.04 -5.79
C ILE A 219 9.24 -10.72 -5.75
N SER A 220 8.57 -9.61 -5.44
CA SER A 220 9.23 -8.31 -5.26
C SER A 220 10.16 -8.29 -4.04
N ALA A 221 9.84 -9.02 -2.97
CA ALA A 221 10.75 -9.15 -1.84
C ALA A 221 12.03 -9.93 -2.22
N TYR A 222 11.89 -10.97 -3.04
CA TYR A 222 13.01 -11.79 -3.47
C TYR A 222 13.86 -11.15 -4.58
N TYR A 223 13.21 -10.65 -5.65
CA TYR A 223 13.90 -10.06 -6.80
C TYR A 223 13.80 -8.53 -6.81
N THR A 224 14.94 -7.89 -7.08
CA THR A 224 14.98 -6.43 -7.27
C THR A 224 15.04 -6.12 -8.76
N CYS A 225 13.93 -5.64 -9.33
CA CYS A 225 13.86 -5.22 -10.73
C CYS A 225 12.81 -4.13 -10.96
N TRP A 226 13.05 -3.30 -11.96
CA TRP A 226 12.27 -2.08 -12.24
C TRP A 226 10.78 -2.32 -12.61
N TRP A 227 10.44 -3.49 -13.15
CA TRP A 227 9.06 -3.83 -13.54
C TRP A 227 8.25 -4.51 -12.42
N LEU A 228 8.89 -4.94 -11.34
CA LEU A 228 8.22 -5.48 -10.17
C LEU A 228 7.74 -4.37 -9.25
N ALA A 229 6.44 -4.08 -9.32
CA ALA A 229 5.82 -2.96 -8.64
C ALA A 229 6.03 -2.95 -7.12
N GLY A 230 6.00 -4.12 -6.45
CA GLY A 230 6.20 -4.21 -5.00
C GLY A 230 7.56 -3.70 -4.51
N ASN A 231 8.59 -3.69 -5.37
CA ASN A 231 9.89 -3.13 -5.01
C ASN A 231 9.82 -1.63 -4.65
N TYR A 232 8.95 -0.88 -5.30
CA TYR A 232 8.79 0.55 -5.08
C TYR A 232 8.01 0.91 -3.80
N THR A 233 7.45 -0.08 -3.13
CA THR A 233 6.84 0.10 -1.81
C THR A 233 7.81 -0.15 -0.66
N MET A 234 9.08 -0.53 -0.97
CA MET A 234 10.19 -0.70 -0.03
C MET A 234 11.16 0.48 -0.21
N TRP A 235 11.03 1.54 0.61
CA TRP A 235 11.82 2.75 0.42
C TRP A 235 13.34 2.52 0.53
N ILE A 236 13.76 1.52 1.31
CA ILE A 236 15.17 1.18 1.48
C ILE A 236 15.85 0.69 0.18
N ARG A 237 15.05 0.22 -0.81
CA ARG A 237 15.54 -0.21 -2.14
C ARG A 237 15.61 0.93 -3.16
N SER A 238 15.34 2.16 -2.74
CA SER A 238 15.46 3.31 -3.63
C SER A 238 16.93 3.58 -3.96
N SER A 239 17.22 3.97 -5.21
CA SER A 239 18.55 4.44 -5.62
C SER A 239 19.03 5.71 -4.88
N TYR A 240 18.15 6.34 -4.09
CA TYR A 240 18.54 7.44 -3.19
C TYR A 240 19.16 6.93 -1.89
N ILE A 241 18.92 5.67 -1.53
CA ILE A 241 19.42 5.03 -0.31
C ILE A 241 20.51 4.00 -0.63
N ASP A 242 20.25 3.15 -1.61
CA ASP A 242 21.16 2.07 -2.02
C ASP A 242 21.62 2.32 -3.46
N TYR A 243 22.93 2.33 -3.68
CA TYR A 243 23.53 2.52 -5.01
C TYR A 243 23.03 1.52 -6.06
N GLU A 244 22.78 0.27 -5.66
CA GLU A 244 22.19 -0.77 -6.53
C GLU A 244 20.66 -0.70 -6.60
N GLY A 245 20.07 0.28 -5.92
CA GLY A 245 18.63 0.46 -5.79
C GLY A 245 17.92 0.86 -7.07
N ILE A 246 16.60 0.85 -7.02
CA ILE A 246 15.74 1.17 -8.16
C ILE A 246 15.40 2.66 -8.17
N ARG A 247 15.41 3.26 -9.35
CA ARG A 247 15.09 4.68 -9.54
C ARG A 247 13.61 4.97 -9.25
N PRO A 248 13.29 5.91 -8.33
CA PRO A 248 11.91 6.28 -8.01
C PRO A 248 11.08 6.75 -9.20
N ASP A 249 11.72 7.45 -10.16
CA ASP A 249 11.04 7.93 -11.38
C ASP A 249 10.42 6.78 -12.19
N SER A 250 11.13 5.65 -12.30
CA SER A 250 10.62 4.45 -12.99
C SER A 250 9.40 3.90 -12.28
N GLY A 251 9.35 3.95 -10.95
CA GLY A 251 8.22 3.54 -10.14
C GLY A 251 7.00 4.44 -10.32
N MET A 252 7.21 5.75 -10.38
CA MET A 252 6.12 6.71 -10.65
C MET A 252 5.54 6.50 -12.05
N LEU A 253 6.39 6.31 -13.05
CA LEU A 253 5.94 5.99 -14.42
C LEU A 253 5.16 4.68 -14.47
N LEU A 254 5.66 3.63 -13.80
CA LEU A 254 4.98 2.33 -13.72
C LEU A 254 3.61 2.47 -13.05
N ALA A 255 3.52 3.19 -11.92
CA ALA A 255 2.27 3.40 -11.20
C ALA A 255 1.24 4.16 -12.06
N VAL A 256 1.63 5.29 -12.65
CA VAL A 256 0.73 6.09 -13.51
C VAL A 256 0.27 5.29 -14.73
N PHE A 257 1.21 4.63 -15.43
CA PHE A 257 0.87 3.80 -16.57
C PHE A 257 -0.06 2.64 -16.19
N GLY A 258 0.19 1.98 -15.07
CA GLY A 258 -0.64 0.89 -14.58
C GLY A 258 -2.06 1.35 -14.22
N ILE A 259 -2.21 2.46 -13.48
CA ILE A 259 -3.53 3.05 -13.14
C ILE A 259 -4.32 3.38 -14.42
N VAL A 260 -3.69 4.07 -15.37
CA VAL A 260 -4.33 4.43 -16.66
C VAL A 260 -4.71 3.19 -17.45
N SER A 261 -3.83 2.17 -17.49
CA SER A 261 -4.09 0.92 -18.19
C SER A 261 -5.27 0.15 -17.58
N VAL A 262 -5.35 0.05 -16.25
CA VAL A 262 -6.49 -0.58 -15.55
C VAL A 262 -7.78 0.19 -15.81
N LEU A 263 -7.74 1.52 -15.75
CA LEU A 263 -8.91 2.36 -16.05
C LEU A 263 -9.43 2.09 -17.47
N ILE A 264 -8.55 2.14 -18.46
CA ILE A 264 -8.92 1.94 -19.87
C ILE A 264 -9.42 0.52 -20.13
N THR A 265 -8.70 -0.49 -19.64
CA THR A 265 -9.06 -1.91 -19.82
C THR A 265 -10.43 -2.19 -19.19
N GLY A 266 -10.71 -1.70 -18.01
CA GLY A 266 -12.02 -1.86 -17.39
C GLY A 266 -13.13 -1.11 -18.12
N LEU A 267 -12.87 0.10 -18.65
CA LEU A 267 -13.84 0.82 -19.48
C LEU A 267 -14.20 0.04 -20.76
N LEU A 268 -13.23 -0.62 -21.39
CA LEU A 268 -13.46 -1.46 -22.58
C LEU A 268 -14.18 -2.75 -22.19
N TYR A 269 -13.71 -3.46 -21.17
CA TYR A 269 -14.31 -4.71 -20.70
C TYR A 269 -15.80 -4.57 -20.34
N PHE A 270 -16.15 -3.54 -19.55
CA PHE A 270 -17.55 -3.33 -19.15
C PHE A 270 -18.40 -2.68 -20.24
N ARG A 271 -17.81 -2.14 -21.31
CA ARG A 271 -18.55 -1.69 -22.49
C ARG A 271 -19.17 -2.86 -23.23
N GLU A 272 -18.41 -3.93 -23.42
CA GLU A 272 -18.77 -5.05 -24.29
C GLU A 272 -19.52 -6.15 -23.53
N LYS A 273 -19.32 -6.28 -22.22
CA LYS A 273 -19.94 -7.34 -21.42
C LYS A 273 -21.47 -7.15 -21.34
N ASP A 274 -22.20 -8.08 -21.93
CA ASP A 274 -23.66 -8.10 -21.81
C ASP A 274 -24.08 -8.56 -20.41
N VAL A 275 -24.68 -7.66 -19.62
CA VAL A 275 -25.11 -7.94 -18.24
C VAL A 275 -26.48 -8.64 -18.19
N LEU A 276 -27.21 -8.61 -19.31
CA LEU A 276 -28.50 -9.28 -19.49
C LEU A 276 -28.33 -10.63 -20.20
N GLY A 277 -27.12 -10.92 -20.70
CA GLY A 277 -26.78 -12.16 -21.38
C GLY A 277 -26.86 -13.35 -20.44
N THR A 278 -27.91 -14.08 -20.63
CA THR A 278 -28.09 -15.51 -20.38
C THR A 278 -27.22 -16.11 -19.26
N ARG A 279 -27.83 -16.34 -18.13
CA ARG A 279 -27.57 -17.58 -17.42
C ARG A 279 -27.83 -18.71 -18.43
N SER A 280 -26.80 -19.12 -19.17
CA SER A 280 -26.81 -20.41 -19.84
C SER A 280 -26.93 -21.45 -18.73
N LEU A 281 -28.01 -22.10 -18.76
CA LEU A 281 -28.45 -23.27 -17.99
C LEU A 281 -27.31 -24.29 -17.81
#